data_0b85638657f1c2c21b46bd62a5dc5e57
#
_entry.id   0b85638657f1c2c21b46bd62a5dc5e57
#
_cell.length_a   1.000
_cell.length_b   1.000
_cell.length_c   1.000
_cell.angle_alpha   90.00
_cell.angle_beta   90.00
_cell.angle_gamma   90.00
#
_symmetry.space_group_name_H-M   'P 1'
#
loop_
_entity.id
_entity.type
_entity.pdbx_description
1 polymer ?
#
loop_
_entity_poly.entity_id
_entity_poly.type
_entity_poly.pdbx_seq_one_letter_code
_entity_poly.pdbx_strand_id
1 'polypeptide(L)'
;QEPNVPQPQPQPQPEVTQKVVIGYLALDDWEFENLFPTIEWKYLTHINASFARVKADGTLNINPVRKRIESVRETAHKHNVKILISLAKNSPGEFTTAINDPKARKELIQQIIAFTKEYKLDGFDIDYEEYDNWDKNFPSLLVFARGLYLAKEKNMLMTCAVNSRWLNYGTEWEQYFDYINLMSYDRGAFTDKPVQHASYDDFVKDLKYWNEQYRAAKSKIVGGLPFYGYSWEESLQGAVDDVRGIRYSGILKHLGNEAADKDNIGKTYYNGRPTIANKCKFIKENDYAGVMIWQLFQDAHDDNYDLKLINVVGREMME
;
A
#
# COMPACT_ATOMS: atom_id res chain seq x y z
N GLN A 1 -18.56 -54.66 -31.99
CA GLN A 1 -18.17 -53.91 -30.77
C GLN A 1 -17.40 -52.69 -31.21
N GLU A 2 -18.00 -51.52 -31.04
CA GLU A 2 -17.34 -50.24 -31.29
C GLU A 2 -16.26 -49.96 -30.21
N PRO A 3 -15.11 -49.37 -30.55
CA PRO A 3 -14.07 -49.05 -29.57
C PRO A 3 -14.53 -47.91 -28.65
N ASN A 4 -14.43 -48.16 -27.35
CA ASN A 4 -14.73 -47.21 -26.30
C ASN A 4 -13.75 -46.03 -26.37
N VAL A 5 -14.18 -44.88 -26.91
CA VAL A 5 -13.41 -43.67 -26.96
C VAL A 5 -13.46 -43.00 -25.56
N PRO A 6 -12.31 -42.80 -24.87
CA PRO A 6 -12.33 -42.13 -23.58
C PRO A 6 -12.87 -40.70 -23.72
N GLN A 7 -13.86 -40.34 -22.94
CA GLN A 7 -14.31 -38.95 -22.85
C GLN A 7 -13.21 -38.08 -22.27
N PRO A 8 -12.99 -36.86 -22.84
CA PRO A 8 -12.02 -35.94 -22.27
C PRO A 8 -12.42 -35.56 -20.84
N GLN A 9 -11.50 -35.74 -19.91
CA GLN A 9 -11.70 -35.25 -18.54
C GLN A 9 -11.85 -33.73 -18.57
N PRO A 10 -12.79 -33.18 -17.75
CA PRO A 10 -12.89 -31.73 -17.63
C PRO A 10 -11.53 -31.17 -17.18
N GLN A 11 -11.01 -30.21 -17.94
CA GLN A 11 -9.82 -29.46 -17.51
C GLN A 11 -10.16 -28.77 -16.18
N PRO A 12 -9.25 -28.78 -15.19
CA PRO A 12 -9.47 -28.02 -13.97
C PRO A 12 -9.71 -26.56 -14.37
N GLN A 13 -10.84 -26.03 -13.92
CA GLN A 13 -11.10 -24.60 -14.05
C GLN A 13 -9.95 -23.86 -13.34
N PRO A 14 -9.41 -22.78 -13.93
CA PRO A 14 -8.40 -21.98 -13.25
C PRO A 14 -8.97 -21.57 -11.89
N GLU A 15 -8.26 -21.88 -10.82
CA GLU A 15 -8.57 -21.35 -9.49
C GLU A 15 -8.66 -19.83 -9.62
N VAL A 16 -9.84 -19.28 -9.37
CA VAL A 16 -10.03 -17.84 -9.25
C VAL A 16 -9.29 -17.43 -7.99
N THR A 17 -8.04 -17.06 -8.13
CA THR A 17 -7.24 -16.52 -7.02
C THR A 17 -7.91 -15.23 -6.56
N GLN A 18 -8.33 -15.22 -5.30
CA GLN A 18 -8.95 -14.05 -4.68
C GLN A 18 -7.99 -12.86 -4.80
N LYS A 19 -8.49 -11.73 -5.32
CA LYS A 19 -7.71 -10.49 -5.38
C LYS A 19 -7.48 -9.96 -3.98
N VAL A 20 -6.31 -9.37 -3.75
CA VAL A 20 -5.99 -8.75 -2.46
C VAL A 20 -6.45 -7.30 -2.43
N VAL A 21 -6.90 -6.87 -1.26
CA VAL A 21 -7.17 -5.48 -0.91
C VAL A 21 -6.38 -5.18 0.35
N ILE A 22 -5.31 -4.42 0.18
CA ILE A 22 -4.35 -4.10 1.23
C ILE A 22 -4.56 -2.66 1.68
N GLY A 23 -4.95 -2.45 2.92
CA GLY A 23 -5.13 -1.12 3.48
C GLY A 23 -3.99 -0.73 4.40
N TYR A 24 -3.34 0.41 4.14
CA TYR A 24 -2.48 1.04 5.14
C TYR A 24 -3.33 1.66 6.24
N LEU A 25 -2.88 1.47 7.46
CA LEU A 25 -3.57 1.96 8.67
C LEU A 25 -2.55 2.64 9.57
N ALA A 26 -2.62 3.97 9.64
CA ALA A 26 -1.75 4.76 10.49
C ALA A 26 -2.23 4.66 11.95
N LEU A 27 -1.51 3.88 12.78
CA LEU A 27 -1.90 3.62 14.15
C LEU A 27 -1.76 4.84 15.07
N ASP A 28 -0.98 5.83 14.68
CA ASP A 28 -0.80 7.10 15.36
C ASP A 28 -1.63 8.25 14.76
N ASP A 29 -2.57 7.94 13.88
CA ASP A 29 -3.46 8.94 13.28
C ASP A 29 -4.29 9.63 14.37
N TRP A 30 -4.44 10.94 14.25
CA TRP A 30 -5.17 11.75 15.22
C TRP A 30 -6.67 11.44 15.29
N GLU A 31 -7.26 10.86 14.23
CA GLU A 31 -8.65 10.39 14.20
C GLU A 31 -8.82 8.91 14.54
N PHE A 32 -7.77 8.21 14.99
CA PHE A 32 -7.80 6.75 15.19
C PHE A 32 -9.00 6.29 16.03
N GLU A 33 -9.20 6.90 17.19
CA GLU A 33 -10.26 6.45 18.14
C GLU A 33 -11.66 6.59 17.54
N ASN A 34 -11.87 7.61 16.71
CA ASN A 34 -13.16 7.85 16.05
C ASN A 34 -13.37 6.96 14.81
N LEU A 35 -12.32 6.68 14.04
CA LEU A 35 -12.42 6.04 12.74
C LEU A 35 -12.14 4.54 12.74
N PHE A 36 -11.36 4.04 13.69
CA PHE A 36 -11.08 2.60 13.79
C PHE A 36 -12.35 1.74 13.90
N PRO A 37 -13.38 2.11 14.70
CA PRO A 37 -14.64 1.37 14.74
C PRO A 37 -15.42 1.34 13.42
N THR A 38 -15.10 2.23 12.48
CA THR A 38 -15.82 2.38 11.21
C THR A 38 -15.19 1.64 10.04
N ILE A 39 -14.09 0.90 10.27
CA ILE A 39 -13.39 0.16 9.21
C ILE A 39 -14.28 -0.92 8.62
N GLU A 40 -14.35 -0.97 7.30
CA GLU A 40 -15.10 -1.97 6.53
C GLU A 40 -14.24 -3.23 6.32
N TRP A 41 -14.07 -4.02 7.37
CA TRP A 41 -13.22 -5.21 7.38
C TRP A 41 -13.58 -6.23 6.28
N LYS A 42 -14.85 -6.33 5.92
CA LYS A 42 -15.33 -7.24 4.87
C LYS A 42 -14.70 -6.98 3.49
N TYR A 43 -14.16 -5.78 3.29
CA TYR A 43 -13.55 -5.39 2.02
C TYR A 43 -12.02 -5.40 2.05
N LEU A 44 -11.43 -5.91 3.13
CA LEU A 44 -9.98 -5.98 3.31
C LEU A 44 -9.51 -7.43 3.39
N THR A 45 -8.37 -7.71 2.78
CA THR A 45 -7.65 -8.98 2.94
C THR A 45 -6.44 -8.82 3.85
N HIS A 46 -5.80 -7.65 3.82
CA HIS A 46 -4.59 -7.32 4.56
C HIS A 46 -4.64 -5.90 5.10
N ILE A 47 -4.03 -5.71 6.25
CA ILE A 47 -3.71 -4.38 6.82
C ILE A 47 -2.20 -4.26 6.92
N ASN A 48 -1.66 -3.13 6.45
CA ASN A 48 -0.30 -2.69 6.75
C ASN A 48 -0.36 -1.64 7.85
N ALA A 49 -0.03 -2.06 9.09
CA ALA A 49 0.03 -1.15 10.21
C ALA A 49 1.27 -0.25 10.10
N SER A 50 1.10 1.04 10.03
CA SER A 50 2.18 2.00 9.82
C SER A 50 2.38 2.90 11.04
N PHE A 51 3.59 3.22 11.38
CA PHE A 51 4.88 2.64 10.98
C PHE A 51 5.70 2.27 12.22
N ALA A 52 6.43 1.16 12.20
CA ALA A 52 7.62 1.02 13.01
C ALA A 52 8.76 1.72 12.27
N ARG A 53 9.56 2.53 12.96
CA ARG A 53 10.50 3.43 12.32
C ARG A 53 11.94 2.97 12.52
N VAL A 54 12.68 2.92 11.42
CA VAL A 54 14.05 2.41 11.37
C VAL A 54 15.02 3.50 11.79
N LYS A 55 15.80 3.25 12.86
CA LYS A 55 16.87 4.11 13.33
C LYS A 55 18.21 3.73 12.69
N ALA A 56 19.15 4.67 12.67
CA ALA A 56 20.46 4.50 12.03
C ALA A 56 21.26 3.29 12.53
N ASP A 57 21.07 2.88 13.77
CA ASP A 57 21.75 1.72 14.38
C ASP A 57 21.06 0.36 14.10
N GLY A 58 19.99 0.39 13.32
CA GLY A 58 19.20 -0.81 12.98
C GLY A 58 18.11 -1.17 13.99
N THR A 59 17.97 -0.44 15.09
CA THR A 59 16.87 -0.65 16.04
C THR A 59 15.60 0.04 15.56
N LEU A 60 14.44 -0.41 16.06
CA LEU A 60 13.14 0.14 15.71
C LEU A 60 12.65 1.11 16.76
N ASN A 61 12.15 2.26 16.31
CA ASN A 61 11.26 3.09 17.11
C ASN A 61 9.82 2.61 16.89
N ILE A 62 9.25 1.95 17.88
CA ILE A 62 7.90 1.40 17.82
C ILE A 62 6.84 2.29 18.50
N ASN A 63 7.20 3.47 18.97
CA ASN A 63 6.27 4.38 19.63
C ASN A 63 5.01 4.68 18.83
N PRO A 64 5.07 4.87 17.49
CA PRO A 64 3.86 5.13 16.71
C PRO A 64 2.83 4.00 16.73
N VAL A 65 3.26 2.76 16.98
CA VAL A 65 2.38 1.59 16.89
C VAL A 65 2.18 0.85 18.20
N ARG A 66 3.07 1.03 19.18
CA ARG A 66 3.11 0.25 20.43
C ARG A 66 1.75 0.17 21.14
N LYS A 67 1.08 1.29 21.30
CA LYS A 67 -0.18 1.38 22.08
C LYS A 67 -1.31 0.58 21.46
N ARG A 68 -1.32 0.44 20.12
CA ARG A 68 -2.51 -0.04 19.38
C ARG A 68 -2.30 -1.32 18.60
N ILE A 69 -1.04 -1.72 18.34
CA ILE A 69 -0.75 -2.85 17.45
C ILE A 69 -1.43 -4.15 17.88
N GLU A 70 -1.46 -4.42 19.18
CA GLU A 70 -2.05 -5.67 19.69
C GLU A 70 -3.57 -5.71 19.50
N SER A 71 -4.28 -4.64 19.86
CA SER A 71 -5.74 -4.56 19.66
C SER A 71 -6.14 -4.53 18.19
N VAL A 72 -5.35 -3.88 17.34
CA VAL A 72 -5.57 -3.88 15.89
C VAL A 72 -5.38 -5.28 15.31
N ARG A 73 -4.32 -5.98 15.71
CA ARG A 73 -4.09 -7.37 15.30
C ARG A 73 -5.25 -8.28 15.72
N GLU A 74 -5.72 -8.18 16.95
CA GLU A 74 -6.86 -8.98 17.45
C GLU A 74 -8.11 -8.73 16.60
N THR A 75 -8.42 -7.47 16.32
CA THR A 75 -9.57 -7.11 15.48
C THR A 75 -9.43 -7.60 14.06
N ALA A 76 -8.26 -7.41 13.44
CA ALA A 76 -7.98 -7.88 12.08
C ALA A 76 -8.16 -9.40 11.98
N HIS A 77 -7.56 -10.17 12.88
CA HIS A 77 -7.66 -11.63 12.89
C HIS A 77 -9.09 -12.12 13.14
N LYS A 78 -9.86 -11.43 13.98
CA LYS A 78 -11.27 -11.73 14.19
C LYS A 78 -12.10 -11.62 12.88
N HIS A 79 -11.69 -10.78 11.98
CA HIS A 79 -12.31 -10.60 10.65
C HIS A 79 -11.60 -11.38 9.53
N ASN A 80 -10.70 -12.30 9.86
CA ASN A 80 -9.88 -13.05 8.89
C ASN A 80 -9.03 -12.14 7.97
N VAL A 81 -8.62 -11.00 8.47
CA VAL A 81 -7.73 -10.06 7.79
C VAL A 81 -6.31 -10.24 8.33
N LYS A 82 -5.34 -10.38 7.44
CA LYS A 82 -3.93 -10.45 7.80
C LYS A 82 -3.40 -9.07 8.16
N ILE A 83 -2.43 -9.03 9.06
CA ILE A 83 -1.81 -7.79 9.50
C ILE A 83 -0.29 -7.88 9.43
N LEU A 84 0.31 -6.88 8.78
CA LEU A 84 1.75 -6.72 8.64
C LEU A 84 2.17 -5.42 9.32
N ILE A 85 3.41 -5.39 9.84
CA ILE A 85 4.02 -4.14 10.27
C ILE A 85 4.77 -3.49 9.11
N SER A 86 4.49 -2.23 8.82
CA SER A 86 5.23 -1.48 7.81
C SER A 86 6.39 -0.71 8.43
N LEU A 87 7.57 -0.77 7.79
CA LEU A 87 8.82 -0.18 8.23
C LEU A 87 9.15 1.04 7.37
N ALA A 88 9.29 2.20 8.00
CA ALA A 88 9.73 3.43 7.35
C ALA A 88 10.89 4.08 8.12
N LYS A 89 11.55 5.08 7.55
CA LYS A 89 12.63 5.82 8.23
C LYS A 89 12.13 6.49 9.51
N ASN A 90 12.96 6.51 10.55
CA ASN A 90 12.69 7.29 11.76
C ASN A 90 12.86 8.80 11.50
N SER A 91 14.04 9.17 11.03
CA SER A 91 14.34 10.52 10.55
C SER A 91 15.05 10.44 9.19
N PRO A 92 15.10 11.51 8.41
CA PRO A 92 15.78 11.50 7.11
C PRO A 92 17.19 10.92 7.18
N GLY A 93 17.49 9.95 6.30
CA GLY A 93 18.78 9.28 6.18
C GLY A 93 18.98 8.08 7.11
N GLU A 94 18.17 7.89 8.13
CA GLU A 94 18.40 6.81 9.10
C GLU A 94 18.20 5.42 8.52
N PHE A 95 17.20 5.22 7.67
CA PHE A 95 16.99 3.90 7.03
C PHE A 95 18.17 3.57 6.10
N THR A 96 18.62 4.55 5.31
CA THR A 96 19.78 4.40 4.42
C THR A 96 21.04 4.09 5.21
N THR A 97 21.29 4.79 6.32
CA THR A 97 22.42 4.51 7.20
C THR A 97 22.37 3.08 7.74
N ALA A 98 21.22 2.64 8.21
CA ALA A 98 21.05 1.28 8.76
C ALA A 98 21.34 0.18 7.73
N ILE A 99 20.85 0.33 6.48
CA ILE A 99 21.08 -0.70 5.44
C ILE A 99 22.52 -0.69 4.90
N ASN A 100 23.22 0.43 4.96
CA ASN A 100 24.61 0.55 4.47
C ASN A 100 25.65 0.04 5.48
N ASP A 101 25.33 -0.01 6.75
CA ASP A 101 26.21 -0.57 7.77
C ASP A 101 25.90 -2.06 8.02
N PRO A 102 26.82 -2.99 7.79
CA PRO A 102 26.56 -4.41 7.95
C PRO A 102 26.07 -4.82 9.34
N LYS A 103 26.57 -4.17 10.40
CA LYS A 103 26.14 -4.43 11.78
C LYS A 103 24.70 -3.94 12.03
N ALA A 104 24.39 -2.72 11.64
CA ALA A 104 23.05 -2.14 11.76
C ALA A 104 22.05 -2.90 10.91
N ARG A 105 22.42 -3.29 9.70
CA ARG A 105 21.57 -4.08 8.82
C ARG A 105 21.20 -5.44 9.42
N LYS A 106 22.18 -6.12 10.02
CA LYS A 106 21.93 -7.39 10.73
C LYS A 106 21.00 -7.18 11.92
N GLU A 107 21.22 -6.14 12.71
CA GLU A 107 20.35 -5.77 13.82
C GLU A 107 18.93 -5.48 13.35
N LEU A 108 18.77 -4.73 12.26
CA LEU A 108 17.48 -4.39 11.70
C LEU A 108 16.70 -5.64 11.27
N ILE A 109 17.33 -6.58 10.60
CA ILE A 109 16.71 -7.84 10.21
C ILE A 109 16.21 -8.60 11.45
N GLN A 110 17.01 -8.70 12.48
CA GLN A 110 16.63 -9.37 13.75
C GLN A 110 15.45 -8.65 14.44
N GLN A 111 15.48 -7.33 14.48
CA GLN A 111 14.42 -6.51 15.09
C GLN A 111 13.08 -6.69 14.37
N ILE A 112 13.07 -6.69 13.04
CA ILE A 112 11.85 -6.87 12.25
C ILE A 112 11.22 -8.24 12.52
N ILE A 113 12.01 -9.30 12.49
CA ILE A 113 11.53 -10.66 12.72
C ILE A 113 11.04 -10.81 14.17
N ALA A 114 11.80 -10.30 15.13
CA ALA A 114 11.44 -10.36 16.54
C ALA A 114 10.13 -9.62 16.82
N PHE A 115 9.93 -8.43 16.27
CA PHE A 115 8.70 -7.65 16.40
C PHE A 115 7.50 -8.39 15.81
N THR A 116 7.65 -8.93 14.62
CA THR A 116 6.61 -9.70 13.94
C THR A 116 6.15 -10.89 14.76
N LYS A 117 7.10 -11.60 15.40
CA LYS A 117 6.81 -12.74 16.29
C LYS A 117 6.18 -12.31 17.61
N GLU A 118 6.74 -11.32 18.25
CA GLU A 118 6.26 -10.81 19.56
C GLU A 118 4.79 -10.42 19.51
N TYR A 119 4.41 -9.66 18.49
CA TYR A 119 3.04 -9.19 18.33
C TYR A 119 2.15 -10.13 17.51
N LYS A 120 2.65 -11.31 17.13
CA LYS A 120 1.91 -12.35 16.39
C LYS A 120 1.32 -11.83 15.09
N LEU A 121 2.10 -11.02 14.37
CA LEU A 121 1.72 -10.47 13.07
C LEU A 121 1.95 -11.50 11.97
N ASP A 122 1.25 -11.32 10.84
CA ASP A 122 1.34 -12.23 9.70
C ASP A 122 2.56 -11.96 8.82
N GLY A 123 3.24 -10.85 9.01
CA GLY A 123 4.42 -10.48 8.26
C GLY A 123 4.82 -9.03 8.45
N PHE A 124 5.59 -8.55 7.49
CA PHE A 124 6.13 -7.19 7.50
C PHE A 124 6.17 -6.62 6.07
N ASP A 125 6.18 -5.30 6.01
CA ASP A 125 6.16 -4.51 4.80
C ASP A 125 7.30 -3.49 4.82
N ILE A 126 8.07 -3.42 3.74
CA ILE A 126 9.22 -2.52 3.61
C ILE A 126 8.80 -1.29 2.82
N ASP A 127 8.73 -0.16 3.49
CA ASP A 127 8.44 1.15 2.90
C ASP A 127 9.70 2.04 2.97
N TYR A 128 10.64 1.76 2.04
CA TYR A 128 11.88 2.51 1.93
C TYR A 128 11.71 3.68 0.95
N GLU A 129 11.65 4.89 1.48
CA GLU A 129 11.38 6.10 0.71
C GLU A 129 12.53 7.12 0.84
N GLU A 130 13.77 6.67 0.76
CA GLU A 130 14.95 7.50 0.74
C GLU A 130 15.65 7.37 -0.62
N TYR A 131 15.34 8.26 -1.54
CA TYR A 131 15.66 8.10 -2.96
C TYR A 131 16.95 8.78 -3.39
N ASP A 132 17.53 9.64 -2.55
CA ASP A 132 18.80 10.31 -2.85
C ASP A 132 19.92 9.29 -3.01
N ASN A 133 20.76 9.51 -4.03
CA ASN A 133 21.86 8.60 -4.36
C ASN A 133 21.42 7.14 -4.56
N TRP A 134 20.29 6.95 -5.22
CA TRP A 134 19.65 5.63 -5.42
C TRP A 134 20.62 4.58 -5.94
N ASP A 135 21.33 4.87 -7.03
CA ASP A 135 22.26 3.90 -7.64
C ASP A 135 23.37 3.45 -6.71
N LYS A 136 23.80 4.32 -5.80
CA LYS A 136 24.79 4.01 -4.78
C LYS A 136 24.22 3.18 -3.63
N ASN A 137 22.99 3.46 -3.21
CA ASN A 137 22.37 2.88 -2.01
C ASN A 137 21.54 1.62 -2.31
N PHE A 138 21.00 1.49 -3.50
CA PHE A 138 20.14 0.36 -3.87
C PHE A 138 20.83 -1.01 -3.70
N PRO A 139 22.12 -1.20 -4.01
CA PRO A 139 22.78 -2.47 -3.72
C PRO A 139 22.70 -2.90 -2.26
N SER A 140 22.82 -1.97 -1.31
CA SER A 140 22.65 -2.26 0.12
C SER A 140 21.20 -2.58 0.48
N LEU A 141 20.24 -1.89 -0.12
CA LEU A 141 18.82 -2.18 0.03
C LEU A 141 18.49 -3.60 -0.48
N LEU A 142 19.07 -3.99 -1.59
CA LEU A 142 18.90 -5.34 -2.16
C LEU A 142 19.51 -6.41 -1.24
N VAL A 143 20.70 -6.16 -0.69
CA VAL A 143 21.34 -7.06 0.30
C VAL A 143 20.47 -7.19 1.55
N PHE A 144 19.90 -6.09 2.03
CA PHE A 144 18.96 -6.09 3.15
C PHE A 144 17.72 -6.93 2.84
N ALA A 145 17.07 -6.72 1.70
CA ALA A 145 15.88 -7.47 1.30
C ALA A 145 16.17 -8.98 1.19
N ARG A 146 17.28 -9.34 0.56
CA ARG A 146 17.73 -10.74 0.46
C ARG A 146 17.98 -11.36 1.84
N GLY A 147 18.69 -10.64 2.71
CA GLY A 147 18.97 -11.09 4.08
C GLY A 147 17.71 -11.29 4.91
N LEU A 148 16.75 -10.39 4.79
CA LEU A 148 15.47 -10.47 5.47
C LEU A 148 14.63 -11.65 4.96
N TYR A 149 14.59 -11.84 3.65
CA TYR A 149 13.93 -13.00 3.02
C TYR A 149 14.47 -14.33 3.51
N LEU A 150 15.81 -14.45 3.61
CA LEU A 150 16.47 -15.67 4.08
C LEU A 150 16.27 -15.92 5.58
N ALA A 151 16.17 -14.86 6.38
CA ALA A 151 16.07 -14.94 7.84
C ALA A 151 14.63 -15.10 8.36
N LYS A 152 13.64 -14.65 7.59
CA LYS A 152 12.23 -14.70 8.02
C LYS A 152 11.75 -16.15 8.21
N GLU A 153 10.75 -16.33 9.06
CA GLU A 153 10.04 -17.60 9.13
C GLU A 153 9.23 -17.84 7.85
N LYS A 154 9.11 -19.09 7.46
CA LYS A 154 8.51 -19.48 6.17
C LYS A 154 7.08 -18.96 5.97
N ASN A 155 6.30 -18.91 7.04
CA ASN A 155 4.90 -18.45 7.01
C ASN A 155 4.74 -16.93 7.10
N MET A 156 5.81 -16.17 7.34
CA MET A 156 5.74 -14.71 7.35
C MET A 156 5.63 -14.17 5.94
N LEU A 157 4.63 -13.32 5.72
CA LEU A 157 4.52 -12.53 4.50
C LEU A 157 5.58 -11.43 4.48
N MET A 158 6.14 -11.19 3.32
CA MET A 158 7.08 -10.10 3.09
C MET A 158 6.59 -9.27 1.91
N THR A 159 6.27 -8.02 2.16
CA THR A 159 5.79 -7.08 1.15
C THR A 159 6.62 -5.80 1.13
N CYS A 160 6.46 -4.99 0.12
CA CYS A 160 7.10 -3.68 0.01
C CYS A 160 6.16 -2.66 -0.63
N ALA A 161 6.40 -1.40 -0.32
CA ALA A 161 5.89 -0.28 -1.10
C ALA A 161 7.04 0.31 -1.91
N VAL A 162 6.81 0.55 -3.19
CA VAL A 162 7.85 0.95 -4.12
C VAL A 162 7.46 2.17 -4.93
N ASN A 163 8.46 2.94 -5.32
CA ASN A 163 8.31 3.97 -6.34
C ASN A 163 7.86 3.33 -7.65
N SER A 164 6.89 3.91 -8.31
CA SER A 164 6.21 3.25 -9.42
C SER A 164 7.05 3.13 -10.70
N ARG A 165 7.80 4.18 -11.12
CA ARG A 165 8.57 4.15 -12.39
C ARG A 165 9.89 4.92 -12.41
N TRP A 166 10.16 5.74 -11.41
CA TRP A 166 11.28 6.70 -11.46
C TRP A 166 12.64 6.13 -11.11
N LEU A 167 12.65 5.01 -10.37
CA LEU A 167 13.86 4.39 -9.85
C LEU A 167 14.04 3.01 -10.48
N ASN A 168 15.30 2.60 -10.65
CA ASN A 168 15.60 1.29 -11.18
C ASN A 168 15.73 0.25 -10.04
N TYR A 169 14.77 -0.65 -9.95
CA TYR A 169 14.81 -1.79 -9.01
C TYR A 169 15.44 -3.05 -9.60
N GLY A 170 15.67 -3.09 -10.93
CA GLY A 170 16.19 -4.30 -11.59
C GLY A 170 15.21 -5.48 -11.53
N THR A 171 15.73 -6.68 -11.89
CA THR A 171 14.91 -7.89 -11.99
C THR A 171 15.03 -8.83 -10.79
N GLU A 172 15.91 -8.54 -9.84
CA GLU A 172 16.11 -9.38 -8.64
C GLU A 172 15.14 -9.01 -7.50
N TRP A 173 14.83 -7.72 -7.34
CA TRP A 173 14.05 -7.19 -6.21
C TRP A 173 12.74 -7.95 -5.99
N GLU A 174 11.96 -8.17 -7.04
CA GLU A 174 10.64 -8.80 -6.98
C GLU A 174 10.66 -10.22 -6.39
N GLN A 175 11.80 -10.91 -6.47
CA GLN A 175 11.92 -12.30 -6.05
C GLN A 175 11.72 -12.49 -4.54
N TYR A 176 11.92 -11.45 -3.75
CA TYR A 176 11.87 -11.52 -2.29
C TYR A 176 10.49 -11.23 -1.69
N PHE A 177 9.54 -10.79 -2.49
CA PHE A 177 8.26 -10.29 -1.99
C PHE A 177 7.08 -11.12 -2.44
N ASP A 178 6.11 -11.30 -1.53
CA ASP A 178 4.81 -11.88 -1.84
C ASP A 178 3.94 -10.90 -2.60
N TYR A 179 3.93 -9.62 -2.18
CA TYR A 179 3.26 -8.51 -2.86
C TYR A 179 4.16 -7.29 -2.94
N ILE A 180 4.05 -6.60 -4.08
CA ILE A 180 4.77 -5.37 -4.38
C ILE A 180 3.73 -4.29 -4.58
N ASN A 181 3.60 -3.39 -3.60
CA ASN A 181 2.64 -2.30 -3.62
C ASN A 181 3.22 -1.11 -4.38
N LEU A 182 2.66 -0.82 -5.55
CA LEU A 182 3.10 0.32 -6.35
C LEU A 182 2.48 1.60 -5.81
N MET A 183 3.30 2.53 -5.37
CA MET A 183 2.86 3.86 -4.95
C MET A 183 2.55 4.72 -6.18
N SER A 184 1.47 4.41 -6.87
CA SER A 184 1.04 5.04 -8.12
C SER A 184 0.27 6.34 -7.84
N TYR A 185 0.92 7.25 -7.11
CA TYR A 185 0.39 8.54 -6.69
C TYR A 185 1.54 9.52 -6.39
N ASP A 186 1.21 10.72 -5.98
CA ASP A 186 2.11 11.82 -5.60
C ASP A 186 2.93 12.43 -6.75
N ARG A 187 2.59 12.11 -8.01
CA ARG A 187 3.30 12.68 -9.18
C ARG A 187 3.06 14.18 -9.29
N GLY A 188 4.15 14.93 -9.24
CA GLY A 188 4.12 16.39 -9.38
C GLY A 188 3.48 17.14 -8.20
N ALA A 189 3.10 16.44 -7.13
CA ALA A 189 2.39 16.99 -6.00
C ALA A 189 3.19 18.04 -5.21
N PHE A 190 4.52 17.98 -5.27
CA PHE A 190 5.41 18.86 -4.54
C PHE A 190 5.89 20.07 -5.36
N THR A 191 5.22 20.35 -6.47
CA THR A 191 5.46 21.53 -7.31
C THR A 191 4.41 22.61 -7.06
N ASP A 192 4.67 23.84 -7.53
CA ASP A 192 3.69 24.94 -7.42
C ASP A 192 2.58 24.90 -8.48
N LYS A 193 2.65 23.94 -9.40
CA LYS A 193 1.63 23.81 -10.46
C LYS A 193 0.60 22.76 -10.07
N PRO A 194 -0.70 23.13 -10.09
CA PRO A 194 -1.76 22.15 -9.91
C PRO A 194 -1.67 21.02 -10.92
N VAL A 195 -1.75 19.77 -10.44
CA VAL A 195 -1.62 18.57 -11.27
C VAL A 195 -2.42 17.41 -10.68
N GLN A 196 -2.91 16.53 -11.55
CA GLN A 196 -3.45 15.23 -11.13
C GLN A 196 -2.29 14.29 -10.77
N HIS A 197 -2.11 14.04 -9.48
CA HIS A 197 -0.99 13.25 -8.98
C HIS A 197 -1.13 11.75 -9.22
N ALA A 198 -2.32 11.28 -9.57
CA ALA A 198 -2.64 9.85 -9.63
C ALA A 198 -3.64 9.54 -10.75
N SER A 199 -3.26 9.83 -12.00
CA SER A 199 -4.13 9.57 -13.15
C SER A 199 -4.34 8.06 -13.39
N TYR A 200 -5.46 7.70 -14.02
CA TYR A 200 -5.71 6.34 -14.50
C TYR A 200 -4.62 5.87 -15.49
N ASP A 201 -4.22 6.73 -16.42
CA ASP A 201 -3.20 6.40 -17.41
C ASP A 201 -1.85 6.06 -16.77
N ASP A 202 -1.44 6.83 -15.79
CA ASP A 202 -0.21 6.54 -15.03
C ASP A 202 -0.31 5.24 -14.23
N PHE A 203 -1.44 4.97 -13.64
CA PHE A 203 -1.70 3.72 -12.93
C PHE A 203 -1.51 2.50 -13.84
N VAL A 204 -2.10 2.51 -15.03
CA VAL A 204 -1.94 1.45 -16.02
C VAL A 204 -0.49 1.30 -16.45
N LYS A 205 0.19 2.41 -16.74
CA LYS A 205 1.61 2.41 -17.14
C LYS A 205 2.52 1.86 -16.03
N ASP A 206 2.25 2.19 -14.79
CA ASP A 206 3.03 1.70 -13.64
C ASP A 206 2.95 0.18 -13.50
N LEU A 207 1.74 -0.37 -13.57
CA LEU A 207 1.52 -1.82 -13.48
C LEU A 207 2.21 -2.57 -14.62
N LYS A 208 2.05 -2.09 -15.86
CA LYS A 208 2.70 -2.67 -17.03
C LYS A 208 4.22 -2.59 -16.93
N TYR A 209 4.75 -1.46 -16.45
CA TYR A 209 6.18 -1.26 -16.31
C TYR A 209 6.82 -2.30 -15.39
N TRP A 210 6.26 -2.55 -14.22
CA TRP A 210 6.76 -3.55 -13.28
C TRP A 210 6.69 -4.97 -13.83
N ASN A 211 5.64 -5.31 -14.55
CA ASN A 211 5.51 -6.61 -15.19
C ASN A 211 6.50 -6.79 -16.36
N GLU A 212 6.64 -5.78 -17.22
CA GLU A 212 7.44 -5.88 -18.46
C GLU A 212 8.93 -5.63 -18.21
N GLN A 213 9.28 -4.59 -17.44
CA GLN A 213 10.68 -4.18 -17.24
C GLN A 213 11.36 -4.99 -16.13
N TYR A 214 10.70 -5.19 -15.01
CA TYR A 214 11.29 -5.93 -13.88
C TYR A 214 10.88 -7.40 -13.86
N ARG A 215 10.06 -7.83 -14.81
CA ARG A 215 9.57 -9.22 -14.92
C ARG A 215 8.87 -9.73 -13.67
N ALA A 216 8.32 -8.83 -12.88
CA ALA A 216 7.51 -9.21 -11.74
C ALA A 216 6.24 -9.91 -12.22
N ALA A 217 5.92 -11.04 -11.60
CA ALA A 217 4.68 -11.75 -11.90
C ALA A 217 3.47 -10.86 -11.55
N LYS A 218 2.47 -10.82 -12.42
CA LYS A 218 1.24 -10.06 -12.16
C LYS A 218 0.58 -10.43 -10.83
N SER A 219 0.69 -11.68 -10.41
CA SER A 219 0.19 -12.20 -9.12
C SER A 219 0.88 -11.60 -7.90
N LYS A 220 1.96 -10.85 -8.06
CA LYS A 220 2.65 -10.10 -7.00
C LYS A 220 2.41 -8.60 -7.06
N ILE A 221 1.98 -8.06 -8.19
CA ILE A 221 1.88 -6.62 -8.43
C ILE A 221 0.53 -6.11 -7.93
N VAL A 222 0.59 -5.14 -7.02
CA VAL A 222 -0.56 -4.49 -6.39
C VAL A 222 -0.57 -3.01 -6.74
N GLY A 223 -1.69 -2.51 -7.25
CA GLY A 223 -1.83 -1.11 -7.65
C GLY A 223 -2.27 -0.22 -6.50
N GLY A 224 -1.49 0.83 -6.23
CA GLY A 224 -1.78 1.81 -5.17
C GLY A 224 -2.88 2.79 -5.55
N LEU A 225 -3.83 3.00 -4.64
CA LEU A 225 -4.95 3.91 -4.74
C LEU A 225 -4.85 4.99 -3.65
N PRO A 226 -4.89 6.29 -4.00
CA PRO A 226 -4.91 7.34 -3.00
C PRO A 226 -6.33 7.63 -2.52
N PHE A 227 -6.54 7.64 -1.20
CA PHE A 227 -7.78 8.13 -0.59
C PHE A 227 -7.63 9.59 -0.14
N TYR A 228 -6.86 10.35 -0.89
CA TYR A 228 -6.52 11.74 -0.64
C TYR A 228 -6.19 12.45 -1.96
N GLY A 229 -6.07 13.74 -1.90
CA GLY A 229 -5.64 14.55 -3.02
C GLY A 229 -4.74 15.69 -2.60
N TYR A 230 -4.54 16.61 -3.50
CA TYR A 230 -3.75 17.82 -3.30
C TYR A 230 -4.54 19.05 -3.74
N SER A 231 -4.45 20.13 -2.96
CA SER A 231 -5.12 21.37 -3.25
C SER A 231 -4.14 22.55 -3.31
N TRP A 232 -4.21 23.29 -4.40
CA TRP A 232 -3.52 24.58 -4.59
C TRP A 232 -4.47 25.76 -4.39
N GLU A 233 -5.69 25.51 -3.86
CA GLU A 233 -6.64 26.56 -3.51
C GLU A 233 -6.23 27.26 -2.21
N GLU A 234 -6.12 28.60 -2.24
CA GLU A 234 -5.80 29.38 -1.05
C GLU A 234 -6.85 29.20 0.05
N SER A 235 -8.13 29.08 -0.34
CA SER A 235 -9.24 28.89 0.58
C SER A 235 -9.20 27.58 1.38
N LEU A 236 -8.42 26.59 0.92
CA LEU A 236 -8.31 25.27 1.56
C LEU A 236 -7.00 25.05 2.32
N GLN A 237 -6.12 26.05 2.41
CA GLN A 237 -4.82 25.87 3.07
C GLN A 237 -4.94 25.49 4.55
N GLY A 238 -6.01 25.91 5.23
CA GLY A 238 -6.29 25.50 6.61
C GLY A 238 -6.87 24.08 6.76
N ALA A 239 -7.22 23.43 5.68
CA ALA A 239 -7.85 22.10 5.66
C ALA A 239 -6.90 20.99 5.19
N VAL A 240 -5.67 21.35 4.77
CA VAL A 240 -4.67 20.38 4.33
C VAL A 240 -3.91 19.79 5.51
N ASP A 241 -3.59 18.49 5.42
CA ASP A 241 -2.86 17.77 6.46
C ASP A 241 -1.35 18.00 6.41
N ASP A 242 -0.82 18.28 5.25
CA ASP A 242 0.59 18.56 4.97
C ASP A 242 0.65 19.71 3.97
N VAL A 243 1.75 19.93 3.30
CA VAL A 243 1.98 21.09 2.42
C VAL A 243 0.77 21.41 1.51
N ARG A 244 0.15 20.39 0.90
CA ARG A 244 -1.08 20.52 0.07
C ARG A 244 -2.01 19.32 0.18
N GLY A 245 -1.62 18.29 0.91
CA GLY A 245 -2.40 17.05 1.02
C GLY A 245 -3.74 17.29 1.71
N ILE A 246 -4.81 16.76 1.15
CA ILE A 246 -6.16 16.83 1.70
C ILE A 246 -6.83 15.46 1.65
N ARG A 247 -7.35 15.00 2.79
CA ARG A 247 -8.09 13.74 2.89
C ARG A 247 -9.34 13.78 2.01
N TYR A 248 -9.74 12.65 1.46
CA TYR A 248 -10.99 12.54 0.71
C TYR A 248 -12.19 13.01 1.54
N SER A 249 -12.27 12.68 2.83
CA SER A 249 -13.27 13.21 3.75
C SER A 249 -13.28 14.74 3.81
N GLY A 250 -12.11 15.36 3.80
CA GLY A 250 -11.95 16.81 3.76
C GLY A 250 -12.41 17.43 2.44
N ILE A 251 -12.15 16.76 1.32
CA ILE A 251 -12.63 17.18 0.00
C ILE A 251 -14.15 17.24 -0.03
N LEU A 252 -14.84 16.20 0.46
CA LEU A 252 -16.29 16.17 0.55
C LEU A 252 -16.82 17.27 1.48
N LYS A 253 -16.17 17.45 2.62
CA LYS A 253 -16.58 18.48 3.60
C LYS A 253 -16.50 19.89 3.03
N HIS A 254 -15.46 20.22 2.29
CA HIS A 254 -15.18 21.59 1.83
C HIS A 254 -15.69 21.87 0.42
N LEU A 255 -15.80 20.86 -0.44
CA LEU A 255 -16.17 21.03 -1.85
C LEU A 255 -17.53 20.41 -2.21
N GLY A 256 -18.19 19.75 -1.26
CA GLY A 256 -19.52 19.17 -1.46
C GLY A 256 -19.49 17.70 -1.92
N ASN A 257 -20.64 17.05 -1.79
CA ASN A 257 -20.77 15.61 -2.06
C ASN A 257 -20.65 15.25 -3.55
N GLU A 258 -20.91 16.20 -4.45
CA GLU A 258 -20.69 16.01 -5.88
C GLU A 258 -19.20 15.80 -6.24
N ALA A 259 -18.30 16.17 -5.36
CA ALA A 259 -16.87 15.89 -5.50
C ALA A 259 -16.57 14.38 -5.56
N ALA A 260 -17.42 13.54 -4.98
CA ALA A 260 -17.26 12.09 -4.96
C ALA A 260 -17.12 11.45 -6.35
N ASP A 261 -17.71 12.05 -7.37
CA ASP A 261 -17.72 11.51 -8.73
C ASP A 261 -16.85 12.30 -9.72
N LYS A 262 -15.96 13.13 -9.19
CA LYS A 262 -15.01 13.95 -9.96
C LYS A 262 -13.56 13.62 -9.54
N ASP A 263 -12.62 13.96 -10.40
CA ASP A 263 -11.18 13.82 -10.14
C ASP A 263 -10.52 15.18 -9.84
N ASN A 264 -11.26 16.26 -10.04
CA ASN A 264 -10.84 17.58 -9.60
C ASN A 264 -12.03 18.53 -9.46
N ILE A 265 -11.88 19.51 -8.58
CA ILE A 265 -12.69 20.72 -8.50
C ILE A 265 -11.73 21.90 -8.36
N GLY A 266 -11.79 22.83 -9.30
CA GLY A 266 -10.85 23.94 -9.35
C GLY A 266 -9.41 23.45 -9.36
N LYS A 267 -8.62 23.87 -8.39
CA LYS A 267 -7.21 23.47 -8.23
C LYS A 267 -7.01 22.35 -7.19
N THR A 268 -8.05 21.61 -6.87
CA THR A 268 -7.98 20.42 -5.99
C THR A 268 -8.11 19.17 -6.85
N TYR A 269 -7.10 18.30 -6.81
CA TYR A 269 -6.99 17.08 -7.62
C TYR A 269 -6.91 15.85 -6.73
N TYR A 270 -7.65 14.81 -7.10
CA TYR A 270 -7.79 13.55 -6.35
C TYR A 270 -8.34 12.46 -7.26
N ASN A 271 -8.70 11.30 -6.71
CA ASN A 271 -9.47 10.28 -7.42
C ASN A 271 -10.88 10.18 -6.84
N GLY A 272 -11.88 10.41 -7.68
CA GLY A 272 -13.27 10.15 -7.33
C GLY A 272 -13.66 8.69 -7.52
N ARG A 273 -14.92 8.37 -7.18
CA ARG A 273 -15.43 6.99 -7.24
C ARG A 273 -15.30 6.33 -8.63
N PRO A 274 -15.59 7.02 -9.76
CA PRO A 274 -15.45 6.40 -11.08
C PRO A 274 -14.01 6.01 -11.41
N THR A 275 -13.03 6.85 -11.08
CA THR A 275 -11.61 6.54 -11.34
C THR A 275 -11.11 5.41 -10.43
N ILE A 276 -11.49 5.40 -9.17
CA ILE A 276 -11.19 4.26 -8.27
C ILE A 276 -11.79 2.96 -8.83
N ALA A 277 -13.04 2.98 -9.26
CA ALA A 277 -13.70 1.82 -9.87
C ALA A 277 -12.97 1.34 -11.12
N ASN A 278 -12.58 2.26 -12.02
CA ASN A 278 -11.87 1.92 -13.25
C ASN A 278 -10.49 1.31 -12.99
N LYS A 279 -9.76 1.82 -12.00
CA LYS A 279 -8.49 1.23 -11.57
C LYS A 279 -8.66 -0.20 -11.05
N CYS A 280 -9.67 -0.44 -10.22
CA CYS A 280 -10.01 -1.79 -9.75
C CYS A 280 -10.38 -2.74 -10.89
N LYS A 281 -11.19 -2.28 -11.84
CA LYS A 281 -11.56 -3.08 -13.03
C LYS A 281 -10.33 -3.46 -13.84
N PHE A 282 -9.40 -2.53 -14.05
CA PHE A 282 -8.15 -2.82 -14.76
C PHE A 282 -7.35 -3.94 -14.08
N ILE A 283 -7.26 -3.91 -12.76
CA ILE A 283 -6.60 -4.98 -11.96
C ILE A 283 -7.22 -6.34 -12.23
N LYS A 284 -8.55 -6.43 -12.18
CA LYS A 284 -9.28 -7.70 -12.40
C LYS A 284 -9.14 -8.20 -13.84
N GLU A 285 -9.36 -7.33 -14.80
CA GLU A 285 -9.37 -7.67 -16.23
C GLU A 285 -7.99 -8.07 -16.76
N ASN A 286 -6.92 -7.63 -16.09
CA ASN A 286 -5.54 -7.91 -16.50
C ASN A 286 -4.77 -8.83 -15.55
N ASP A 287 -5.45 -9.47 -14.60
CA ASP A 287 -4.90 -10.48 -13.68
C ASP A 287 -3.76 -10.01 -12.78
N TYR A 288 -3.74 -8.73 -12.42
CA TYR A 288 -2.86 -8.25 -11.35
C TYR A 288 -3.36 -8.72 -9.98
N ALA A 289 -2.48 -8.69 -8.98
CA ALA A 289 -2.75 -9.29 -7.66
C ALA A 289 -3.89 -8.60 -6.91
N GLY A 290 -4.01 -7.29 -7.02
CA GLY A 290 -5.01 -6.54 -6.30
C GLY A 290 -4.69 -5.06 -6.19
N VAL A 291 -5.25 -4.42 -5.18
CA VAL A 291 -5.08 -3.00 -4.90
C VAL A 291 -4.56 -2.75 -3.49
N MET A 292 -3.86 -1.63 -3.33
CA MET A 292 -3.42 -1.11 -2.04
C MET A 292 -4.00 0.28 -1.83
N ILE A 293 -4.33 0.63 -0.62
CA ILE A 293 -4.97 1.91 -0.26
C ILE A 293 -4.05 2.69 0.67
N TRP A 294 -3.70 3.90 0.29
CA TRP A 294 -3.11 4.88 1.18
C TRP A 294 -4.11 5.99 1.44
N GLN A 295 -4.62 6.16 2.63
CA GLN A 295 -4.72 5.21 3.74
C GLN A 295 -6.18 5.19 4.25
N LEU A 296 -6.57 4.17 4.96
CA LEU A 296 -7.97 3.88 5.30
C LEU A 296 -8.68 5.01 6.06
N PHE A 297 -7.98 5.76 6.91
CA PHE A 297 -8.57 6.87 7.68
C PHE A 297 -8.81 8.14 6.87
N GLN A 298 -8.41 8.18 5.60
CA GLN A 298 -8.63 9.34 4.73
C GLN A 298 -9.93 9.26 3.94
N ASP A 299 -10.64 8.15 4.03
CA ASP A 299 -11.94 7.93 3.37
C ASP A 299 -13.06 8.79 3.97
N ALA A 300 -14.19 8.83 3.29
CA ALA A 300 -15.40 9.48 3.81
C ALA A 300 -15.80 8.88 5.17
N HIS A 301 -16.40 9.71 6.02
CA HIS A 301 -16.93 9.28 7.31
C HIS A 301 -18.31 8.62 7.17
N ASP A 302 -18.83 8.03 8.26
CA ASP A 302 -20.12 7.31 8.24
C ASP A 302 -21.34 8.16 7.92
N ASP A 303 -21.29 9.48 8.15
CA ASP A 303 -22.31 10.43 7.71
C ASP A 303 -22.41 10.55 6.18
N ASN A 304 -21.35 10.13 5.46
CA ASN A 304 -21.28 10.03 4.02
C ASN A 304 -20.98 8.56 3.58
N TYR A 305 -21.59 7.59 4.24
CA TYR A 305 -21.34 6.17 4.03
C TYR A 305 -21.41 5.76 2.56
N ASP A 306 -22.41 6.20 1.82
CA ASP A 306 -22.60 5.85 0.41
C ASP A 306 -21.52 6.44 -0.51
N LEU A 307 -20.75 7.41 -0.03
CA LEU A 307 -19.67 8.04 -0.78
C LEU A 307 -18.28 7.47 -0.46
N LYS A 308 -18.19 6.52 0.47
CA LYS A 308 -16.91 5.90 0.84
C LYS A 308 -16.24 5.22 -0.35
N LEU A 309 -14.95 5.50 -0.55
CA LEU A 309 -14.15 4.88 -1.60
C LEU A 309 -13.91 3.40 -1.33
N ILE A 310 -13.80 2.98 -0.07
CA ILE A 310 -13.64 1.56 0.28
C ILE A 310 -14.83 0.71 -0.20
N ASN A 311 -16.04 1.26 -0.22
CA ASN A 311 -17.21 0.56 -0.73
C ASN A 311 -17.12 0.33 -2.24
N VAL A 312 -16.56 1.29 -2.98
CA VAL A 312 -16.27 1.13 -4.41
C VAL A 312 -15.25 0.02 -4.64
N VAL A 313 -14.14 0.06 -3.91
CA VAL A 313 -13.09 -0.97 -3.98
C VAL A 313 -13.67 -2.34 -3.66
N GLY A 314 -14.43 -2.46 -2.57
CA GLY A 314 -15.02 -3.73 -2.14
C GLY A 314 -15.97 -4.33 -3.17
N ARG A 315 -16.86 -3.53 -3.72
CA ARG A 315 -17.79 -3.98 -4.76
C ARG A 315 -17.06 -4.45 -6.03
N GLU A 316 -16.05 -3.69 -6.46
CA GLU A 316 -15.29 -4.05 -7.66
C GLU A 316 -14.39 -5.27 -7.47
N MET A 317 -13.79 -5.43 -6.29
CA MET A 317 -12.76 -6.46 -6.06
C MET A 317 -13.32 -7.76 -5.48
N MET A 318 -14.45 -7.72 -4.74
CA MET A 318 -14.92 -8.85 -3.94
C MET A 318 -16.37 -9.30 -4.25
N GLU A 319 -17.13 -8.53 -5.01
CA GLU A 319 -18.47 -8.86 -5.49
C GLU A 319 -18.44 -9.11 -7.02
#